data_55363b14eb86a135a0d66d098372a487
#
_entry.id   55363b14eb86a135a0d66d098372a487
#
_cell.length_a   1.000
_cell.length_b   1.000
_cell.length_c   1.000
_cell.angle_alpha   90.00
_cell.angle_beta   90.00
_cell.angle_gamma   90.00
#
_symmetry.space_group_name_H-M   'P 1'
#
loop_
_entity.id
_entity.type
_entity.pdbx_description
1 polymer ?
#
loop_
_entity_poly.entity_id
_entity_poly.type
_entity_poly.pdbx_seq_one_letter_code
_entity_poly.pdbx_strand_id
1 'polypeptide(L)'
;MSVLEIKSADQCRHDLVALGEVMLRLDPGEGRVRTARLFSAWEGGGEYNVARGLRRCFGLRTAVVSAFADNEVGRLVEDFILQGGVAVDYLQWRDYDGIGRTVRN
;
A
#
# COMPACT_ATOMS: atom_id res chain seq x y z
N MET A 1 6.98 -36.65 0.29
CA MET A 1 6.52 -36.04 1.54
C MET A 1 6.74 -34.54 1.50
N SER A 2 5.71 -33.78 1.80
CA SER A 2 5.83 -32.32 1.82
C SER A 2 6.45 -31.87 3.13
N VAL A 3 7.44 -30.97 3.06
CA VAL A 3 8.07 -30.36 4.24
C VAL A 3 7.23 -29.21 4.77
N LEU A 4 6.40 -28.62 3.92
CA LEU A 4 5.55 -27.49 4.28
C LEU A 4 4.08 -27.90 4.19
N GLU A 5 3.35 -27.56 5.25
CA GLU A 5 1.89 -27.67 5.22
C GLU A 5 1.32 -26.32 4.80
N ILE A 6 0.70 -26.29 3.63
CA ILE A 6 0.09 -25.08 3.09
C ILE A 6 -1.41 -25.26 3.09
N LYS A 7 -2.11 -24.33 3.71
CA LYS A 7 -3.58 -24.34 3.71
C LYS A 7 -4.11 -24.13 2.30
N SER A 8 -5.21 -24.77 1.99
CA SER A 8 -5.89 -24.54 0.72
C SER A 8 -6.48 -23.11 0.68
N ALA A 9 -6.68 -22.59 -0.52
CA ALA A 9 -7.15 -21.20 -0.70
C ALA A 9 -8.50 -20.95 -0.02
N ASP A 10 -9.38 -21.95 0.03
CA ASP A 10 -10.69 -21.83 0.64
C ASP A 10 -10.65 -21.77 2.17
N GLN A 11 -9.52 -22.13 2.78
CA GLN A 11 -9.29 -22.04 4.22
C GLN A 11 -8.57 -20.74 4.60
N CYS A 12 -8.21 -19.92 3.63
CA CYS A 12 -7.47 -18.69 3.85
C CYS A 12 -8.31 -17.48 3.49
N ARG A 13 -8.24 -16.44 4.30
CA ARG A 13 -8.89 -15.16 4.00
C ARG A 13 -8.18 -14.43 2.87
N HIS A 14 -6.87 -14.55 2.81
CA HIS A 14 -6.03 -13.92 1.79
C HIS A 14 -5.07 -14.93 1.18
N ASP A 15 -4.74 -14.72 -0.08
CA ASP A 15 -3.73 -15.52 -0.78
C ASP A 15 -2.33 -14.99 -0.48
N LEU A 16 -2.21 -13.68 -0.25
CA LEU A 16 -0.95 -13.03 0.12
C LEU A 16 -1.23 -11.87 1.06
N VAL A 17 -0.43 -11.77 2.11
CA VAL A 17 -0.40 -10.61 3.00
C VAL A 17 1.01 -10.05 2.95
N ALA A 18 1.14 -8.79 2.58
CA ALA A 18 2.44 -8.11 2.47
C ALA A 18 2.63 -7.16 3.65
N LEU A 19 3.72 -7.37 4.39
CA LEU A 19 4.14 -6.47 5.47
C LEU A 19 5.19 -5.53 4.91
N GLY A 20 4.89 -4.25 4.86
CA GLY A 20 5.85 -3.31 4.34
C GLY A 20 5.37 -1.87 4.36
N GLU A 21 6.15 -1.05 3.71
CA GLU A 21 5.93 0.38 3.60
C GLU A 21 5.14 0.70 2.34
N VAL A 22 4.12 1.51 2.48
CA VAL A 22 3.43 2.08 1.33
C VAL A 22 3.70 3.58 1.33
N MET A 23 4.26 4.06 0.23
CA MET A 23 4.73 5.43 0.10
C MET A 23 3.80 6.25 -0.78
N LEU A 24 3.68 7.53 -0.49
CA LEU A 24 3.12 8.50 -1.42
C LEU A 24 4.24 8.99 -2.32
N ARG A 25 4.07 8.81 -3.62
CA ARG A 25 5.01 9.30 -4.62
C ARG A 25 4.40 10.51 -5.34
N LEU A 26 5.15 11.60 -5.38
CA LEU A 26 4.79 12.80 -6.12
C LEU A 26 5.65 12.88 -7.38
N ASP A 27 4.98 12.88 -8.53
CA ASP A 27 5.63 12.83 -9.83
C ASP A 27 5.45 14.19 -10.53
N PRO A 28 6.54 14.91 -10.84
CA PRO A 28 6.46 16.21 -11.51
C PRO A 28 6.16 16.10 -13.01
N GLY A 29 6.07 14.89 -13.56
CA GLY A 29 5.93 14.69 -15.00
C GLY A 29 7.27 14.80 -15.71
N GLU A 30 7.27 15.42 -16.88
CA GLU A 30 8.51 15.57 -17.68
C GLU A 30 9.43 16.67 -17.19
N GLY A 31 8.92 17.55 -16.33
CA GLY A 31 9.70 18.67 -15.79
C GLY A 31 10.56 18.26 -14.61
N ARG A 32 11.28 19.24 -14.09
CA ARG A 32 12.11 19.06 -12.89
C ARG A 32 11.28 19.32 -11.64
N VAL A 33 11.57 18.58 -10.56
CA VAL A 33 10.93 18.80 -9.26
C VAL A 33 11.01 20.26 -8.84
N ARG A 34 12.17 20.86 -9.03
CA ARG A 34 12.46 22.25 -8.61
C ARG A 34 11.53 23.29 -9.24
N THR A 35 11.12 23.07 -10.47
CA THR A 35 10.28 24.02 -11.23
C THR A 35 8.84 23.57 -11.36
N ALA A 36 8.51 22.40 -10.83
CA ALA A 36 7.15 21.88 -10.96
C ALA A 36 6.17 22.68 -10.11
N ARG A 37 4.99 22.88 -10.65
CA ARG A 37 3.85 23.49 -9.95
C ARG A 37 2.71 22.51 -9.76
N LEU A 38 2.79 21.39 -10.47
CA LEU A 38 1.82 20.31 -10.38
C LEU A 38 2.57 18.98 -10.24
N PHE A 39 2.03 18.10 -9.42
CA PHE A 39 2.54 16.75 -9.24
C PHE A 39 1.41 15.77 -9.37
N SER A 40 1.63 14.67 -10.09
CA SER A 40 0.75 13.52 -10.03
C SER A 40 1.06 12.71 -8.79
N ALA A 41 0.04 12.32 -8.05
CA ALA A 41 0.19 11.55 -6.82
C ALA A 41 -0.08 10.06 -7.10
N TRP A 42 0.80 9.21 -6.63
CA TRP A 42 0.70 7.77 -6.77
C TRP A 42 1.11 7.09 -5.47
N GLU A 43 0.58 5.91 -5.24
CA GLU A 43 1.10 5.05 -4.18
C GLU A 43 2.22 4.16 -4.73
N GLY A 44 3.07 3.67 -3.84
CA GLY A 44 4.15 2.76 -4.22
C GLY A 44 4.79 2.10 -3.01
N GLY A 45 5.61 1.12 -3.29
CA GLY A 45 6.32 0.34 -2.28
C GLY A 45 6.47 -1.09 -2.78
N GLY A 46 7.62 -1.72 -2.53
CA GLY A 46 7.94 -3.04 -3.09
C GLY A 46 6.91 -4.09 -2.74
N GLU A 47 6.62 -4.23 -1.47
CA GLU A 47 5.70 -5.25 -0.96
C GLU A 47 4.27 -4.98 -1.43
N TYR A 48 3.85 -3.72 -1.38
CA TYR A 48 2.54 -3.34 -1.87
C TYR A 48 2.42 -3.55 -3.38
N ASN A 49 3.45 -3.22 -4.15
CA ASN A 49 3.42 -3.40 -5.61
C ASN A 49 3.20 -4.85 -5.99
N VAL A 50 3.79 -5.79 -5.25
CA VAL A 50 3.54 -7.22 -5.45
C VAL A 50 2.09 -7.58 -5.14
N ALA A 51 1.57 -7.12 -4.00
CA ALA A 51 0.18 -7.39 -3.62
C ALA A 51 -0.82 -6.83 -4.65
N ARG A 52 -0.58 -5.61 -5.12
CA ARG A 52 -1.41 -4.97 -6.14
C ARG A 52 -1.33 -5.73 -7.46
N GLY A 53 -0.13 -6.11 -7.89
CA GLY A 53 0.08 -6.85 -9.12
C GLY A 53 -0.61 -8.20 -9.09
N LEU A 54 -0.50 -8.95 -8.01
CA LEU A 54 -1.16 -10.24 -7.86
C LEU A 54 -2.69 -10.09 -7.90
N ARG A 55 -3.21 -9.04 -7.29
CA ARG A 55 -4.66 -8.76 -7.34
C ARG A 55 -5.10 -8.38 -8.74
N ARG A 56 -4.40 -7.44 -9.37
CA ARG A 56 -4.82 -6.87 -10.66
C ARG A 56 -4.60 -7.85 -11.82
N CYS A 57 -3.53 -8.63 -11.78
CA CYS A 57 -3.18 -9.51 -12.89
C CYS A 57 -3.78 -10.91 -12.74
N PHE A 58 -3.93 -11.40 -11.52
CA PHE A 58 -4.35 -12.78 -11.27
C PHE A 58 -5.62 -12.91 -10.44
N GLY A 59 -6.20 -11.81 -10.00
CA GLY A 59 -7.42 -11.82 -9.20
C GLY A 59 -7.26 -12.42 -7.82
N LEU A 60 -6.04 -12.50 -7.30
CA LEU A 60 -5.79 -13.05 -5.98
C LEU A 60 -6.27 -12.09 -4.89
N ARG A 61 -6.60 -12.65 -3.73
CA ARG A 61 -7.02 -11.87 -2.56
C ARG A 61 -5.78 -11.45 -1.81
N THR A 62 -5.47 -10.15 -1.85
CA THR A 62 -4.26 -9.63 -1.23
C THR A 62 -4.57 -8.56 -0.20
N ALA A 63 -3.69 -8.42 0.77
CA ALA A 63 -3.78 -7.41 1.82
C ALA A 63 -2.40 -6.86 2.12
N VAL A 64 -2.36 -5.66 2.70
CA VAL A 64 -1.12 -5.05 3.15
C VAL A 64 -1.22 -4.76 4.65
N VAL A 65 -0.11 -4.97 5.36
CA VAL A 65 0.05 -4.60 6.76
C VAL A 65 1.05 -3.45 6.80
N SER A 66 0.61 -2.30 7.28
CA SER A 66 1.45 -1.10 7.37
C SER A 66 0.88 -0.16 8.43
N ALA A 67 1.58 0.92 8.70
CA ALA A 67 1.13 1.96 9.63
C ALA A 67 1.14 3.31 8.95
N PHE A 68 0.05 4.07 9.14
CA PHE A 68 -0.11 5.40 8.54
C PHE A 68 -0.45 6.42 9.61
N ALA A 69 -0.10 7.67 9.32
CA ALA A 69 -0.60 8.79 10.09
C ALA A 69 -2.09 8.99 9.78
N ASP A 70 -2.90 9.20 10.81
CA ASP A 70 -4.33 9.45 10.64
C ASP A 70 -4.54 10.93 10.26
N ASN A 71 -4.34 11.23 9.00
CA ASN A 71 -4.53 12.55 8.42
C ASN A 71 -4.95 12.41 6.94
N GLU A 72 -5.17 13.53 6.29
CA GLU A 72 -5.65 13.55 4.90
C GLU A 72 -4.68 12.85 3.94
N VAL A 73 -3.37 12.98 4.16
CA VAL A 73 -2.38 12.32 3.31
C VAL A 73 -2.41 10.81 3.50
N GLY A 74 -2.50 10.34 4.74
CA GLY A 74 -2.65 8.92 5.03
C GLY A 74 -3.92 8.34 4.40
N ARG A 75 -5.03 9.08 4.48
CA ARG A 75 -6.30 8.66 3.87
C ARG A 75 -6.24 8.65 2.35
N LEU A 76 -5.49 9.57 1.75
CA LEU A 76 -5.26 9.55 0.31
C LEU A 76 -4.56 8.26 -0.12
N VAL A 77 -3.53 7.86 0.60
CA VAL A 77 -2.81 6.61 0.30
C VAL A 77 -3.72 5.40 0.47
N GLU A 78 -4.55 5.39 1.52
CA GLU A 78 -5.55 4.33 1.71
C GLU A 78 -6.47 4.21 0.50
N ASP A 79 -6.97 5.33 -0.03
CA ASP A 79 -7.81 5.33 -1.21
C ASP A 79 -7.11 4.70 -2.42
N PHE A 80 -5.83 5.01 -2.62
CA PHE A 80 -5.06 4.39 -3.70
C PHE A 80 -4.95 2.89 -3.52
N ILE A 81 -4.70 2.43 -2.30
CA ILE A 81 -4.61 1.00 -2.00
C ILE A 81 -5.94 0.30 -2.33
N LEU A 82 -7.05 0.89 -1.94
CA LEU A 82 -8.38 0.38 -2.24
C LEU A 82 -8.63 0.32 -3.74
N GLN A 83 -8.26 1.36 -4.48
CA GLN A 83 -8.36 1.37 -5.94
C GLN A 83 -7.53 0.28 -6.59
N GLY A 84 -6.40 -0.06 -5.98
CA GLY A 84 -5.56 -1.18 -6.42
C GLY A 84 -6.16 -2.55 -6.14
N GLY A 85 -7.23 -2.61 -5.35
CA GLY A 85 -7.91 -3.86 -5.00
C GLY A 85 -7.28 -4.61 -3.84
N VAL A 86 -6.37 -3.98 -3.10
CA VAL A 86 -5.68 -4.58 -1.95
C VAL A 86 -6.45 -4.26 -0.67
N ALA A 87 -6.65 -5.26 0.19
CA ALA A 87 -7.39 -5.06 1.44
C ALA A 87 -6.60 -4.21 2.43
N VAL A 88 -7.32 -3.35 3.14
CA VAL A 88 -6.75 -2.37 4.07
C VAL A 88 -7.10 -2.68 5.53
N ASP A 89 -7.64 -3.88 5.80
CA ASP A 89 -8.14 -4.25 7.13
C ASP A 89 -7.05 -4.25 8.20
N TYR A 90 -5.80 -4.36 7.79
CA TYR A 90 -4.66 -4.50 8.71
C TYR A 90 -3.80 -3.25 8.77
N LEU A 91 -4.29 -2.12 8.27
CA LEU A 91 -3.59 -0.85 8.42
C LEU A 91 -3.71 -0.36 9.87
N GLN A 92 -2.58 0.10 10.40
CA GLN A 92 -2.52 0.68 11.75
C GLN A 92 -2.51 2.20 11.60
N TRP A 93 -3.49 2.85 12.20
CA TRP A 93 -3.59 4.31 12.16
C TRP A 93 -2.97 4.89 13.42
N ARG A 94 -2.09 5.88 13.24
CA ARG A 94 -1.38 6.54 14.31
C ARG A 94 -1.69 8.03 14.30
N ASP A 95 -1.82 8.62 15.47
CA ASP A 95 -1.97 10.07 15.56
C ASP A 95 -0.71 10.75 15.02
N TYR A 96 -0.94 11.84 14.29
CA TYR A 96 0.16 12.63 13.73
C TYR A 96 0.29 13.93 14.50
N ASP A 97 1.45 14.12 15.10
CA ASP A 97 1.76 15.28 15.96
C ASP A 97 2.32 16.50 15.20
N GLY A 98 2.41 16.40 13.88
CA GLY A 98 2.97 17.46 13.06
C GLY A 98 4.48 17.39 12.90
N ILE A 99 5.13 16.39 13.48
CA ILE A 99 6.58 16.22 13.43
C ILE A 99 6.92 14.97 12.64
N GLY A 100 7.83 15.09 11.67
CA GLY A 100 8.27 13.98 10.85
C GLY A 100 7.34 13.68 9.69
N ARG A 101 7.28 12.43 9.30
CA ARG A 101 6.54 11.99 8.11
C ARG A 101 5.03 11.97 8.34
N THR A 102 4.28 12.44 7.35
CA THR A 102 2.81 12.34 7.37
C THR A 102 2.33 10.93 7.02
N VAL A 103 3.12 10.20 6.24
CA VAL A 103 2.89 8.79 5.97
C VAL A 103 3.98 8.03 6.71
N ARG A 104 3.56 7.24 7.68
CA ARG A 104 4.50 6.48 8.49
C ARG A 104 4.59 5.05 8.03
N ASN A 105 5.78 4.57 8.09
CA ASN A 105 6.10 3.19 7.73
C ASN A 105 6.39 2.37 8.97
#